data_ad003ad1d8af054bedb587598b82cffc
#
_entry.id   ad003ad1d8af054bedb587598b82cffc
#
_cell.length_a   1.000
_cell.length_b   1.000
_cell.length_c   1.000
_cell.angle_alpha   90.00
_cell.angle_beta   90.00
_cell.angle_gamma   90.00
#
_symmetry.space_group_name_H-M   'P 1'
#
loop_
_entity.id
_entity.type
_entity.pdbx_description
1 polymer ?
#
loop_
_entity_poly.entity_id
_entity_poly.type
_entity_poly.pdbx_seq_one_letter_code
_entity_poly.pdbx_strand_id
1 'polypeptide(L)'
;MNQYSYCVNCGKTGHYNYQCKLPIISIGIIPFTLDKSVYKYLIIKRKDSLGYVDFMRGKYSLDNITGIMGMLNEMTLIERNNLLTKSFDELWCKLWNTPIGSKYRGEENTAKDRFNQIKMGVKIDNKIYTLKSLINKCTCIWEEPEWGFPKGRRELNERDLQCGMRECAEETGYNDESINIIQNLIPYDELFIGSNYKGYKHRYYVGYIDINSKPDKPYQESEVSDMIWLSYEEIKQKIRPYNLEKLEILKKVNTVLTRYRICC
;
A
#
# COMPACT_ATOMS: atom_id res chain seq x y z
N MET A 1 14.59 -7.77 29.45
CA MET A 1 13.95 -7.06 28.31
C MET A 1 14.01 -5.58 28.62
N ASN A 2 14.51 -4.77 27.67
CA ASN A 2 14.69 -3.34 27.92
C ASN A 2 13.32 -2.66 27.99
N GLN A 3 12.94 -2.15 29.17
CA GLN A 3 11.63 -1.56 29.47
C GLN A 3 11.30 -0.32 28.61
N TYR A 4 12.30 0.19 27.90
CA TYR A 4 12.26 1.41 27.05
C TYR A 4 12.18 1.17 25.54
N SER A 5 12.12 -0.10 25.09
CA SER A 5 12.02 -0.37 23.65
C SER A 5 10.62 -0.07 23.15
N TYR A 6 10.50 0.81 22.15
CA TYR A 6 9.26 1.17 21.47
C TYR A 6 9.10 0.39 20.17
N CYS A 7 7.95 -0.22 19.99
CA CYS A 7 7.65 -0.95 18.75
C CYS A 7 6.90 -0.05 17.76
N VAL A 8 7.56 0.38 16.71
CA VAL A 8 6.94 1.20 15.64
C VAL A 8 5.77 0.49 14.94
N ASN A 9 5.71 -0.86 14.95
CA ASN A 9 4.58 -1.58 14.36
C ASN A 9 3.29 -1.39 15.17
N CYS A 10 3.32 -1.63 16.50
CA CYS A 10 2.09 -1.61 17.30
C CYS A 10 1.96 -0.43 18.26
N GLY A 11 2.96 0.44 18.34
CA GLY A 11 2.96 1.61 19.23
C GLY A 11 3.12 1.29 20.72
N LYS A 12 3.47 0.05 21.08
CA LYS A 12 3.64 -0.37 22.47
C LYS A 12 5.11 -0.42 22.86
N THR A 13 5.40 -0.22 24.13
CA THR A 13 6.72 -0.44 24.72
C THR A 13 6.96 -1.90 25.09
N GLY A 14 8.20 -2.28 25.38
CA GLY A 14 8.60 -3.62 25.88
C GLY A 14 9.07 -4.59 24.82
N HIS A 15 9.04 -4.26 23.54
CA HIS A 15 9.62 -5.07 22.45
C HIS A 15 9.98 -4.23 21.23
N TYR A 16 10.88 -4.73 20.40
CA TYR A 16 11.23 -4.12 19.13
C TYR A 16 10.30 -4.59 18.00
N ASN A 17 10.29 -3.86 16.88
CA ASN A 17 9.46 -4.14 15.72
C ASN A 17 9.63 -5.59 15.20
N TYR A 18 10.85 -6.11 15.12
CA TYR A 18 11.12 -7.48 14.65
C TYR A 18 10.62 -8.59 15.60
N GLN A 19 10.30 -8.24 16.85
CA GLN A 19 9.71 -9.14 17.85
C GLN A 19 8.18 -9.05 17.93
N CYS A 20 7.59 -8.10 17.18
CA CYS A 20 6.16 -7.86 17.23
C CYS A 20 5.38 -9.04 16.62
N LYS A 21 4.45 -9.59 17.41
CA LYS A 21 3.59 -10.72 16.98
C LYS A 21 2.30 -10.27 16.31
N LEU A 22 2.02 -8.97 16.29
CA LEU A 22 0.83 -8.43 15.64
C LEU A 22 1.03 -8.34 14.13
N PRO A 23 -0.05 -8.31 13.33
CA PRO A 23 0.01 -8.01 11.91
C PRO A 23 0.81 -6.74 11.63
N ILE A 24 1.27 -6.56 10.41
CA ILE A 24 1.91 -5.32 9.96
C ILE A 24 0.87 -4.22 9.96
N ILE A 25 1.07 -3.19 10.79
CA ILE A 25 0.09 -2.12 11.01
C ILE A 25 0.47 -0.90 10.17
N SER A 26 -0.51 -0.42 9.39
CA SER A 26 -0.49 0.92 8.78
C SER A 26 -1.67 1.72 9.28
N ILE A 27 -1.52 3.03 9.36
CA ILE A 27 -2.54 3.94 9.84
C ILE A 27 -2.76 5.02 8.80
N GLY A 28 -4.01 5.35 8.55
CA GLY A 28 -4.37 6.33 7.55
C GLY A 28 -5.67 7.07 7.87
N ILE A 29 -6.04 7.90 6.93
CA ILE A 29 -7.29 8.65 6.94
C ILE A 29 -8.13 8.18 5.76
N ILE A 30 -9.45 8.14 5.92
CA ILE A 30 -10.42 8.12 4.82
C ILE A 30 -10.89 9.57 4.68
N PRO A 31 -10.29 10.37 3.79
CA PRO A 31 -10.71 11.73 3.58
C PRO A 31 -12.03 11.72 2.81
N PHE A 32 -12.98 12.54 3.24
CA PHE A 32 -14.23 12.72 2.53
C PHE A 32 -14.61 14.20 2.42
N THR A 33 -15.46 14.49 1.47
CA THR A 33 -16.07 15.81 1.26
C THR A 33 -17.53 15.68 0.88
N LEU A 34 -18.27 16.78 0.92
CA LEU A 34 -19.64 16.85 0.44
C LEU A 34 -19.69 17.79 -0.76
N ASP A 35 -19.93 17.23 -1.95
CA ASP A 35 -20.08 18.00 -3.20
C ASP A 35 -21.51 17.85 -3.71
N LYS A 36 -22.27 18.97 -3.75
CA LYS A 36 -23.66 19.01 -4.23
C LYS A 36 -24.54 17.91 -3.63
N SER A 37 -24.43 17.70 -2.31
CA SER A 37 -25.15 16.66 -1.55
C SER A 37 -24.71 15.22 -1.82
N VAL A 38 -23.58 15.02 -2.52
CA VAL A 38 -22.96 13.70 -2.72
C VAL A 38 -21.68 13.61 -1.91
N TYR A 39 -21.55 12.60 -1.09
CA TYR A 39 -20.30 12.29 -0.42
C TYR A 39 -19.28 11.76 -1.42
N LYS A 40 -18.11 12.40 -1.46
CA LYS A 40 -16.94 11.95 -2.20
C LYS A 40 -15.80 11.62 -1.26
N TYR A 41 -14.99 10.68 -1.65
CA TYR A 41 -13.82 10.21 -0.88
C TYR A 41 -12.57 10.40 -1.71
N LEU A 42 -11.50 10.86 -1.09
CA LEU A 42 -10.19 10.94 -1.73
C LEU A 42 -9.51 9.59 -1.69
N ILE A 43 -9.13 9.11 -2.85
CA ILE A 43 -8.27 7.93 -2.99
C ILE A 43 -7.01 8.28 -3.75
N ILE A 44 -5.95 7.56 -3.46
CA ILE A 44 -4.66 7.68 -4.11
C ILE A 44 -4.36 6.44 -4.95
N LYS A 45 -3.68 6.63 -6.06
CA LYS A 45 -3.11 5.56 -6.87
C LYS A 45 -1.65 5.35 -6.51
N ARG A 46 -1.26 4.14 -6.19
CA ARG A 46 0.15 3.82 -5.98
C ARG A 46 0.97 4.12 -7.23
N LYS A 47 2.25 4.46 -7.03
CA LYS A 47 3.19 4.59 -8.15
C LYS A 47 3.50 3.24 -8.78
N ASP A 48 3.74 2.25 -7.95
CA ASP A 48 4.06 0.88 -8.34
C ASP A 48 3.14 -0.09 -7.59
N SER A 49 2.76 -1.21 -8.23
CA SER A 49 1.93 -2.22 -7.60
C SER A 49 2.63 -2.88 -6.41
N LEU A 50 1.86 -3.36 -5.42
CA LEU A 50 2.41 -4.04 -4.25
C LEU A 50 3.21 -5.28 -4.66
N GLY A 51 2.68 -6.07 -5.58
CA GLY A 51 3.37 -7.25 -6.10
C GLY A 51 4.71 -6.91 -6.77
N TYR A 52 4.77 -5.80 -7.52
CA TYR A 52 6.01 -5.35 -8.15
C TYR A 52 7.05 -4.92 -7.13
N VAL A 53 6.66 -4.11 -6.14
CA VAL A 53 7.56 -3.66 -5.07
C VAL A 53 8.11 -4.84 -4.27
N ASP A 54 7.25 -5.78 -3.84
CA ASP A 54 7.67 -6.96 -3.09
C ASP A 54 8.55 -7.90 -3.92
N PHE A 55 8.24 -8.08 -5.20
CA PHE A 55 9.05 -8.87 -6.13
C PHE A 55 10.43 -8.25 -6.32
N MET A 56 10.52 -6.96 -6.64
CA MET A 56 11.79 -6.26 -6.82
C MET A 56 12.64 -6.25 -5.55
N ARG A 57 12.03 -6.23 -4.37
CA ARG A 57 12.72 -6.37 -3.08
C ARG A 57 13.13 -7.82 -2.74
N GLY A 58 12.82 -8.77 -3.60
CA GLY A 58 13.12 -10.18 -3.36
C GLY A 58 12.37 -10.78 -2.17
N LYS A 59 11.14 -10.32 -1.86
CA LYS A 59 10.33 -10.81 -0.73
C LYS A 59 9.64 -12.15 -1.03
N TYR A 60 10.31 -13.03 -1.73
CA TYR A 60 9.83 -14.38 -2.07
C TYR A 60 10.94 -15.41 -1.90
N SER A 61 10.56 -16.67 -1.74
CA SER A 61 11.46 -17.81 -1.87
C SER A 61 11.35 -18.38 -3.29
N LEU A 62 12.47 -18.80 -3.87
CA LEU A 62 12.52 -19.32 -5.25
C LEU A 62 11.79 -20.66 -5.42
N ASP A 63 11.61 -21.42 -4.34
CA ASP A 63 10.84 -22.67 -4.31
C ASP A 63 9.32 -22.44 -4.17
N ASN A 64 8.91 -21.25 -3.73
CA ASN A 64 7.49 -20.89 -3.60
C ASN A 64 6.93 -20.27 -4.89
N ILE A 65 6.72 -21.08 -5.91
CA ILE A 65 6.16 -20.64 -7.21
C ILE A 65 4.78 -20.02 -7.05
N THR A 66 3.96 -20.54 -6.14
CA THR A 66 2.62 -19.99 -5.88
C THR A 66 2.68 -18.55 -5.35
N GLY A 67 3.59 -18.27 -4.41
CA GLY A 67 3.81 -16.92 -3.90
C GLY A 67 4.34 -15.96 -4.99
N ILE A 68 5.26 -16.42 -5.82
CA ILE A 68 5.76 -15.63 -6.97
C ILE A 68 4.62 -15.33 -7.95
N MET A 69 3.78 -16.32 -8.28
CA MET A 69 2.62 -16.14 -9.16
C MET A 69 1.60 -15.15 -8.57
N GLY A 70 1.38 -15.18 -7.24
CA GLY A 70 0.56 -14.19 -6.55
C GLY A 70 1.05 -12.76 -6.80
N MET A 71 2.33 -12.50 -6.57
CA MET A 71 2.95 -11.19 -6.81
C MET A 71 2.85 -10.77 -8.28
N LEU A 72 3.14 -11.68 -9.22
CA LEU A 72 3.04 -11.40 -10.65
C LEU A 72 1.60 -11.07 -11.09
N ASN A 73 0.59 -11.72 -10.50
CA ASN A 73 -0.82 -11.43 -10.79
C ASN A 73 -1.29 -10.08 -10.21
N GLU A 74 -0.63 -9.54 -9.21
CA GLU A 74 -0.91 -8.19 -8.70
C GLU A 74 -0.30 -7.07 -9.58
N MET A 75 0.71 -7.39 -10.38
CA MET A 75 1.41 -6.41 -11.23
C MET A 75 0.58 -5.97 -12.43
N THR A 76 0.85 -4.74 -12.86
CA THR A 76 0.34 -4.24 -14.13
C THR A 76 1.00 -4.93 -15.32
N LEU A 77 0.35 -4.85 -16.50
CA LEU A 77 0.92 -5.36 -17.76
C LEU A 77 2.27 -4.72 -18.07
N ILE A 78 2.41 -3.41 -17.83
CA ILE A 78 3.64 -2.66 -18.07
C ILE A 78 4.76 -3.13 -17.13
N GLU A 79 4.48 -3.33 -15.86
CA GLU A 79 5.46 -3.82 -14.88
C GLU A 79 5.96 -5.23 -15.28
N ARG A 80 5.06 -6.15 -15.60
CA ARG A 80 5.44 -7.50 -16.08
C ARG A 80 6.28 -7.47 -17.33
N ASN A 81 5.97 -6.61 -18.31
CA ASN A 81 6.78 -6.43 -19.50
C ASN A 81 8.16 -5.86 -19.18
N ASN A 82 8.24 -4.90 -18.27
CA ASN A 82 9.51 -4.34 -17.81
C ASN A 82 10.41 -5.40 -17.15
N LEU A 83 9.86 -6.32 -16.35
CA LEU A 83 10.64 -7.43 -15.77
C LEU A 83 11.29 -8.32 -16.82
N LEU A 84 10.63 -8.51 -17.96
CA LEU A 84 11.18 -9.31 -19.08
C LEU A 84 12.25 -8.57 -19.85
N THR A 85 12.06 -7.28 -20.11
CA THR A 85 12.84 -6.51 -21.09
C THR A 85 14.00 -5.72 -20.48
N LYS A 86 13.94 -5.40 -19.19
CA LYS A 86 14.93 -4.56 -18.50
C LYS A 86 15.83 -5.38 -17.57
N SER A 87 16.99 -4.82 -17.23
CA SER A 87 17.87 -5.33 -16.20
C SER A 87 17.34 -5.05 -14.80
N PHE A 88 17.81 -5.81 -13.80
CA PHE A 88 17.48 -5.55 -12.40
C PHE A 88 17.88 -4.13 -11.98
N ASP A 89 19.09 -3.71 -12.38
CA ASP A 89 19.67 -2.44 -11.99
C ASP A 89 18.86 -1.23 -12.50
N GLU A 90 18.40 -1.29 -13.76
CA GLU A 90 17.51 -0.27 -14.32
C GLU A 90 16.18 -0.20 -13.56
N LEU A 91 15.58 -1.35 -13.23
CA LEU A 91 14.32 -1.43 -12.51
C LEU A 91 14.46 -0.96 -11.07
N TRP A 92 15.55 -1.34 -10.41
CA TRP A 92 15.86 -0.93 -9.03
C TRP A 92 16.06 0.58 -8.91
N CYS A 93 16.87 1.16 -9.80
CA CYS A 93 17.07 2.60 -9.85
C CYS A 93 15.76 3.37 -10.08
N LYS A 94 14.92 2.88 -10.98
CA LYS A 94 13.61 3.49 -11.25
C LYS A 94 12.66 3.40 -10.06
N LEU A 95 12.63 2.26 -9.38
CA LEU A 95 11.76 2.03 -8.22
C LEU A 95 12.08 2.98 -7.07
N TRP A 96 13.37 3.17 -6.76
CA TRP A 96 13.80 3.96 -5.61
C TRP A 96 14.22 5.39 -5.96
N ASN A 97 14.22 5.75 -7.22
CA ASN A 97 14.72 7.04 -7.73
C ASN A 97 16.10 7.42 -7.16
N THR A 98 16.98 6.43 -7.00
CA THR A 98 18.30 6.56 -6.40
C THR A 98 19.33 5.71 -7.13
N PRO A 99 20.62 6.14 -7.16
CA PRO A 99 21.70 5.31 -7.69
C PRO A 99 21.80 3.96 -6.94
N ILE A 100 22.31 2.95 -7.63
CA ILE A 100 22.59 1.62 -7.08
C ILE A 100 23.44 1.74 -5.81
N GLY A 101 23.08 0.98 -4.77
CA GLY A 101 23.85 0.91 -3.52
C GLY A 101 23.61 2.04 -2.51
N SER A 102 22.66 2.98 -2.77
CA SER A 102 22.40 4.11 -1.86
C SER A 102 21.32 3.81 -0.80
N LYS A 103 20.25 3.10 -1.18
CA LYS A 103 19.17 2.68 -0.26
C LYS A 103 19.00 1.16 -0.27
N TYR A 104 18.71 0.58 0.90
CA TYR A 104 18.44 -0.86 1.06
C TYR A 104 19.56 -1.79 0.59
N ARG A 105 20.83 -1.38 0.72
CA ARG A 105 22.02 -2.12 0.24
C ARG A 105 22.04 -3.60 0.67
N GLY A 106 21.55 -3.92 1.86
CA GLY A 106 21.45 -5.31 2.34
C GLY A 106 20.38 -6.14 1.61
N GLU A 107 19.31 -5.51 1.12
CA GLU A 107 18.25 -6.18 0.35
C GLU A 107 18.61 -6.25 -1.13
N GLU A 108 19.28 -5.27 -1.68
CA GLU A 108 19.59 -5.13 -3.11
C GLU A 108 20.31 -6.35 -3.70
N ASN A 109 21.42 -6.76 -3.09
CA ASN A 109 22.19 -7.90 -3.58
C ASN A 109 21.36 -9.20 -3.58
N THR A 110 20.67 -9.48 -2.49
CA THR A 110 19.80 -10.65 -2.38
C THR A 110 18.65 -10.62 -3.38
N ALA A 111 18.05 -9.46 -3.57
CA ALA A 111 16.96 -9.26 -4.53
C ALA A 111 17.47 -9.44 -5.98
N LYS A 112 18.63 -8.89 -6.30
CA LYS A 112 19.29 -9.04 -7.62
C LYS A 112 19.59 -10.51 -7.92
N ASP A 113 20.14 -11.23 -6.95
CA ASP A 113 20.45 -12.66 -7.12
C ASP A 113 19.18 -13.47 -7.38
N ARG A 114 18.11 -13.25 -6.60
CA ARG A 114 16.82 -13.92 -6.80
C ARG A 114 16.18 -13.58 -8.14
N PHE A 115 16.21 -12.30 -8.53
CA PHE A 115 15.70 -11.85 -9.82
C PHE A 115 16.43 -12.53 -10.98
N ASN A 116 17.76 -12.58 -10.94
CA ASN A 116 18.56 -13.21 -11.99
C ASN A 116 18.33 -14.72 -12.05
N GLN A 117 18.24 -15.40 -10.90
CA GLN A 117 17.96 -16.83 -10.84
C GLN A 117 16.60 -17.17 -11.47
N ILE A 118 15.51 -16.46 -11.08
CA ILE A 118 14.19 -16.75 -11.67
C ILE A 118 14.11 -16.36 -13.15
N LYS A 119 14.88 -15.35 -13.58
CA LYS A 119 14.96 -14.94 -14.98
C LYS A 119 15.65 -16.00 -15.84
N MET A 120 16.74 -16.62 -15.35
CA MET A 120 17.46 -17.72 -16.00
C MET A 120 16.69 -19.05 -15.92
N GLY A 121 16.03 -19.29 -14.83
CA GLY A 121 15.23 -20.49 -14.59
C GLY A 121 15.63 -21.25 -13.32
N VAL A 122 14.64 -21.59 -12.52
CA VAL A 122 14.78 -22.35 -11.28
C VAL A 122 14.17 -23.73 -11.47
N LYS A 123 14.94 -24.78 -11.11
CA LYS A 123 14.47 -26.18 -11.19
C LYS A 123 13.83 -26.58 -9.85
N ILE A 124 12.56 -26.98 -9.91
CA ILE A 124 11.78 -27.47 -8.77
C ILE A 124 11.03 -28.73 -9.24
N ASP A 125 11.12 -29.81 -8.51
CA ASP A 125 10.43 -31.09 -8.80
C ASP A 125 10.54 -31.51 -10.30
N ASN A 126 11.76 -31.47 -10.85
CA ASN A 126 12.07 -31.79 -12.26
C ASN A 126 11.41 -30.85 -13.31
N LYS A 127 10.80 -29.73 -12.91
CA LYS A 127 10.30 -28.71 -13.80
C LYS A 127 11.17 -27.45 -13.71
N ILE A 128 11.36 -26.79 -14.85
CA ILE A 128 12.08 -25.51 -14.91
C ILE A 128 11.05 -24.38 -15.02
N TYR A 129 11.15 -23.44 -14.10
CA TYR A 129 10.33 -22.24 -14.04
C TYR A 129 11.18 -21.02 -14.37
N THR A 130 10.87 -20.34 -15.47
CA THR A 130 11.50 -19.06 -15.83
C THR A 130 10.51 -17.93 -15.58
N LEU A 131 11.02 -16.72 -15.33
CA LEU A 131 10.18 -15.52 -15.19
C LEU A 131 9.21 -15.37 -16.36
N LYS A 132 9.69 -15.58 -17.61
CA LYS A 132 8.85 -15.56 -18.81
C LYS A 132 7.73 -16.59 -18.77
N SER A 133 8.05 -17.83 -18.37
CA SER A 133 7.04 -18.90 -18.29
C SER A 133 5.97 -18.65 -17.22
N LEU A 134 6.35 -17.97 -16.13
CA LEU A 134 5.43 -17.57 -15.05
C LEU A 134 4.54 -16.40 -15.47
N ILE A 135 5.12 -15.35 -16.07
CA ILE A 135 4.35 -14.21 -16.58
C ILE A 135 3.32 -14.64 -17.62
N ASN A 136 3.67 -15.59 -18.52
CA ASN A 136 2.74 -16.12 -19.52
C ASN A 136 1.56 -16.90 -18.90
N LYS A 137 1.65 -17.32 -17.65
CA LYS A 137 0.57 -18.00 -16.91
C LYS A 137 -0.29 -17.02 -16.08
N CYS A 138 0.07 -15.75 -16.02
CA CYS A 138 -0.71 -14.76 -15.31
C CYS A 138 -2.07 -14.54 -15.99
N THR A 139 -3.13 -14.53 -15.19
CA THR A 139 -4.51 -14.38 -15.67
C THR A 139 -5.05 -12.98 -15.49
N CYS A 140 -4.50 -12.20 -14.54
CA CYS A 140 -4.94 -10.83 -14.27
C CYS A 140 -4.31 -9.85 -15.26
N ILE A 141 -5.10 -8.87 -15.70
CA ILE A 141 -4.72 -7.84 -16.70
C ILE A 141 -4.97 -6.45 -16.12
N TRP A 142 -4.17 -6.09 -15.11
CA TRP A 142 -4.26 -4.75 -14.53
C TRP A 142 -3.53 -3.74 -15.41
N GLU A 143 -4.23 -2.65 -15.76
CA GLU A 143 -3.65 -1.55 -16.53
C GLU A 143 -2.93 -0.54 -15.63
N GLU A 144 -3.40 -0.40 -14.38
CA GLU A 144 -2.85 0.54 -13.39
C GLU A 144 -2.61 -0.14 -12.03
N PRO A 145 -1.69 0.43 -11.21
CA PRO A 145 -1.49 -0.01 -9.83
C PRO A 145 -2.73 0.16 -8.95
N GLU A 146 -2.65 -0.32 -7.72
CA GLU A 146 -3.77 -0.29 -6.78
C GLU A 146 -4.16 1.12 -6.37
N TRP A 147 -5.48 1.35 -6.27
CA TRP A 147 -6.08 2.48 -5.62
C TRP A 147 -6.43 2.16 -4.17
N GLY A 148 -6.34 3.16 -3.29
CA GLY A 148 -6.69 3.00 -1.88
C GLY A 148 -6.69 4.32 -1.13
N PHE A 149 -6.92 4.25 0.19
CA PHE A 149 -6.86 5.42 1.05
C PHE A 149 -5.41 5.71 1.47
N PRO A 150 -5.05 6.99 1.68
CA PRO A 150 -3.73 7.38 2.17
C PRO A 150 -3.44 6.76 3.54
N LYS A 151 -2.27 6.14 3.69
CA LYS A 151 -1.85 5.43 4.90
C LYS A 151 -0.38 5.03 4.86
N GLY A 152 0.23 4.97 6.01
CA GLY A 152 1.56 4.41 6.13
C GLY A 152 1.91 3.91 7.53
N ARG A 153 3.18 3.75 7.81
CA ARG A 153 3.66 3.16 9.06
C ARG A 153 4.07 4.24 10.04
N ARG A 154 3.91 3.91 11.34
CA ARG A 154 4.38 4.81 12.38
C ARG A 154 5.87 5.07 12.30
N GLU A 155 6.23 6.28 12.64
CA GLU A 155 7.57 6.63 13.06
C GLU A 155 7.82 6.36 14.55
N LEU A 156 9.05 6.59 15.00
CA LEU A 156 9.41 6.38 16.40
C LEU A 156 8.63 7.36 17.31
N ASN A 157 7.99 6.83 18.35
CA ASN A 157 7.17 7.58 19.31
C ASN A 157 5.94 8.29 18.75
N GLU A 158 5.49 7.93 17.56
CA GLU A 158 4.32 8.50 16.91
C GLU A 158 3.03 7.80 17.37
N ARG A 159 1.97 8.58 17.66
CA ARG A 159 0.64 8.08 17.98
C ARG A 159 -0.14 7.76 16.70
N ASP A 160 -1.16 6.89 16.80
CA ASP A 160 -1.95 6.44 15.64
C ASP A 160 -2.50 7.60 14.80
N LEU A 161 -3.20 8.54 15.44
CA LEU A 161 -3.80 9.66 14.71
C LEU A 161 -2.72 10.57 14.07
N GLN A 162 -1.62 10.83 14.77
CA GLN A 162 -0.51 11.61 14.22
C GLN A 162 0.08 10.94 12.98
N CYS A 163 0.30 9.61 13.03
CA CYS A 163 0.72 8.84 11.87
C CYS A 163 -0.26 8.97 10.69
N GLY A 164 -1.56 8.77 10.96
CA GLY A 164 -2.58 8.88 9.90
C GLY A 164 -2.63 10.27 9.26
N MET A 165 -2.50 11.33 10.04
CA MET A 165 -2.47 12.72 9.57
C MET A 165 -1.22 13.00 8.73
N ARG A 166 -0.02 12.65 9.25
CA ARG A 166 1.24 12.82 8.52
C ARG A 166 1.24 12.08 7.18
N GLU A 167 0.85 10.80 7.17
CA GLU A 167 0.80 10.00 5.94
C GLU A 167 -0.22 10.56 4.95
N CYS A 168 -1.39 11.03 5.45
CA CYS A 168 -2.37 11.67 4.59
C CYS A 168 -1.80 12.97 3.97
N ALA A 169 -1.09 13.79 4.74
CA ALA A 169 -0.47 15.00 4.26
C ALA A 169 0.65 14.71 3.23
N GLU A 170 1.48 13.69 3.46
CA GLU A 170 2.55 13.28 2.55
C GLU A 170 1.99 12.73 1.23
N GLU A 171 1.02 11.81 1.30
CA GLU A 171 0.47 11.13 0.14
C GLU A 171 -0.56 11.94 -0.65
N THR A 172 -1.11 13.04 -0.08
CA THR A 172 -2.14 13.85 -0.76
C THR A 172 -1.77 15.33 -0.92
N GLY A 173 -0.81 15.83 -0.15
CA GLY A 173 -0.41 17.22 -0.13
C GLY A 173 -1.32 18.14 0.68
N TYR A 174 -2.45 17.67 1.24
CA TYR A 174 -3.28 18.45 2.17
C TYR A 174 -2.58 18.54 3.53
N ASN A 175 -2.55 19.74 4.12
CA ASN A 175 -1.98 19.92 5.46
C ASN A 175 -2.96 19.46 6.57
N ASP A 176 -2.45 19.37 7.79
CA ASP A 176 -3.23 18.92 8.96
C ASP A 176 -4.41 19.87 9.25
N GLU A 177 -4.30 21.17 8.97
CA GLU A 177 -5.34 22.17 9.21
C GLU A 177 -6.53 22.00 8.27
N SER A 178 -6.29 21.41 7.09
CA SER A 178 -7.33 21.14 6.09
C SER A 178 -8.14 19.88 6.40
N ILE A 179 -7.69 19.03 7.34
CA ILE A 179 -8.28 17.72 7.63
C ILE A 179 -8.98 17.75 8.98
N ASN A 180 -10.31 17.78 8.98
CA ASN A 180 -11.12 17.78 10.19
C ASN A 180 -11.54 16.35 10.56
N ILE A 181 -10.91 15.77 11.58
CA ILE A 181 -11.20 14.40 12.02
C ILE A 181 -12.58 14.31 12.67
N ILE A 182 -13.36 13.31 12.27
CA ILE A 182 -14.68 13.04 12.86
C ILE A 182 -14.50 12.40 14.23
N GLN A 183 -14.78 13.15 15.30
CA GLN A 183 -14.44 12.77 16.68
C GLN A 183 -15.36 11.69 17.27
N ASN A 184 -16.59 11.60 16.80
CA ASN A 184 -17.57 10.63 17.29
C ASN A 184 -17.57 9.30 16.53
N LEU A 185 -16.54 9.04 15.72
CA LEU A 185 -16.30 7.77 15.07
C LEU A 185 -15.04 7.09 15.62
N ILE A 186 -15.18 5.82 15.95
CA ILE A 186 -13.99 4.98 16.22
C ILE A 186 -13.28 4.63 14.91
N PRO A 187 -11.96 4.46 14.92
CA PRO A 187 -11.23 4.04 13.71
C PRO A 187 -11.72 2.68 13.17
N TYR A 188 -11.72 2.54 11.86
CA TYR A 188 -12.05 1.30 11.17
C TYR A 188 -10.78 0.48 10.93
N ASP A 189 -10.85 -0.82 11.21
CA ASP A 189 -9.73 -1.75 11.03
C ASP A 189 -10.01 -2.67 9.82
N GLU A 190 -9.11 -2.64 8.82
CA GLU A 190 -9.02 -3.56 7.69
C GLU A 190 -8.00 -4.65 8.03
N LEU A 191 -8.43 -5.90 8.10
CA LEU A 191 -7.58 -7.05 8.43
C LEU A 191 -7.55 -8.03 7.26
N PHE A 192 -6.37 -8.34 6.74
CA PHE A 192 -6.22 -9.28 5.62
C PHE A 192 -4.86 -9.98 5.63
N ILE A 193 -4.74 -11.02 4.82
CA ILE A 193 -3.48 -11.69 4.53
C ILE A 193 -3.06 -11.31 3.11
N GLY A 194 -1.86 -10.76 2.97
CA GLY A 194 -1.30 -10.40 1.67
C GLY A 194 -0.83 -11.61 0.86
N SER A 195 -0.52 -11.41 -0.42
CA SER A 195 0.05 -12.43 -1.32
C SER A 195 1.37 -13.00 -0.83
N ASN A 196 2.08 -12.29 0.02
CA ASN A 196 3.30 -12.71 0.70
C ASN A 196 3.04 -13.50 2.01
N TYR A 197 1.80 -13.92 2.26
CA TYR A 197 1.33 -14.67 3.43
C TYR A 197 1.53 -13.97 4.78
N LYS A 198 1.74 -12.65 4.79
CA LYS A 198 1.81 -11.86 6.02
C LYS A 198 0.46 -11.27 6.35
N GLY A 199 0.15 -11.22 7.66
CA GLY A 199 -1.03 -10.54 8.16
C GLY A 199 -0.81 -9.02 8.15
N TYR A 200 -1.80 -8.29 7.67
CA TYR A 200 -1.83 -6.83 7.64
C TYR A 200 -3.04 -6.31 8.39
N LYS A 201 -2.87 -5.15 9.01
CA LYS A 201 -3.92 -4.38 9.64
C LYS A 201 -3.79 -2.93 9.20
N HIS A 202 -4.76 -2.42 8.48
CA HIS A 202 -4.85 -0.99 8.21
C HIS A 202 -5.91 -0.38 9.10
N ARG A 203 -5.55 0.68 9.82
CA ARG A 203 -6.45 1.43 10.70
C ARG A 203 -6.73 2.78 10.08
N TYR A 204 -7.99 3.09 9.88
CA TYR A 204 -8.42 4.33 9.26
C TYR A 204 -9.27 5.18 10.20
N TYR A 205 -8.87 6.43 10.37
CA TYR A 205 -9.72 7.50 10.86
C TYR A 205 -10.51 8.09 9.69
N VAL A 206 -11.61 8.78 9.98
CA VAL A 206 -12.42 9.46 8.96
C VAL A 206 -12.22 10.96 9.13
N GLY A 207 -11.89 11.66 8.05
CA GLY A 207 -11.61 13.09 8.08
C GLY A 207 -12.34 13.85 6.98
N TYR A 208 -12.96 14.98 7.33
CA TYR A 208 -13.59 15.90 6.40
C TYR A 208 -12.56 16.88 5.83
N ILE A 209 -12.60 17.09 4.53
CA ILE A 209 -11.85 18.14 3.83
C ILE A 209 -12.86 18.96 3.04
N ASP A 210 -12.82 20.31 3.13
CA ASP A 210 -13.68 21.18 2.34
C ASP A 210 -13.38 20.99 0.84
N ILE A 211 -14.43 20.89 0.03
CA ILE A 211 -14.29 20.66 -1.43
C ILE A 211 -13.51 21.77 -2.15
N ASN A 212 -13.50 22.98 -1.58
CA ASN A 212 -12.77 24.13 -2.11
C ASN A 212 -11.31 24.17 -1.65
N SER A 213 -10.95 23.37 -0.65
CA SER A 213 -9.55 23.25 -0.20
C SER A 213 -8.71 22.65 -1.32
N LYS A 214 -7.48 23.15 -1.43
CA LYS A 214 -6.48 22.64 -2.38
C LYS A 214 -5.31 22.07 -1.59
N PRO A 215 -4.62 21.06 -2.13
CA PRO A 215 -3.35 20.64 -1.56
C PRO A 215 -2.36 21.80 -1.50
N ASP A 216 -1.65 21.94 -0.38
CA ASP A 216 -0.61 22.98 -0.19
C ASP A 216 0.71 22.59 -0.86
N LYS A 217 0.92 21.30 -1.05
CA LYS A 217 2.12 20.72 -1.64
C LYS A 217 1.75 19.66 -2.67
N PRO A 218 2.64 19.37 -3.63
CA PRO A 218 2.51 18.15 -4.43
C PRO A 218 2.51 16.92 -3.50
N TYR A 219 1.74 15.90 -3.86
CA TYR A 219 1.83 14.61 -3.18
C TYR A 219 3.20 13.96 -3.41
N GLN A 220 3.57 13.01 -2.57
CA GLN A 220 4.85 12.30 -2.63
C GLN A 220 4.93 11.39 -3.86
N GLU A 221 5.44 11.92 -4.97
CA GLU A 221 5.56 11.22 -6.27
C GLU A 221 6.40 9.93 -6.23
N SER A 222 7.16 9.71 -5.16
CA SER A 222 7.88 8.45 -4.95
C SER A 222 6.97 7.28 -4.60
N GLU A 223 5.77 7.52 -4.07
CA GLU A 223 4.83 6.51 -3.60
C GLU A 223 3.46 6.61 -4.27
N VAL A 224 3.04 7.81 -4.65
CA VAL A 224 1.74 8.12 -5.25
C VAL A 224 1.94 8.59 -6.68
N SER A 225 1.14 8.08 -7.61
CA SER A 225 1.16 8.50 -9.02
C SER A 225 -0.04 9.37 -9.40
N ASP A 226 -1.12 9.31 -8.62
CA ASP A 226 -2.35 10.07 -8.89
C ASP A 226 -3.24 10.10 -7.65
N MET A 227 -4.15 11.08 -7.57
CA MET A 227 -5.20 11.14 -6.56
C MET A 227 -6.49 11.72 -7.15
N ILE A 228 -7.64 11.23 -6.66
CA ILE A 228 -8.93 11.64 -7.18
C ILE A 228 -10.03 11.59 -6.13
N TRP A 229 -10.97 12.54 -6.21
CA TRP A 229 -12.22 12.54 -5.44
C TRP A 229 -13.30 11.79 -6.20
N LEU A 230 -13.83 10.71 -5.62
CA LEU A 230 -14.85 9.87 -6.22
C LEU A 230 -16.01 9.62 -5.25
N SER A 231 -17.19 9.39 -5.80
CA SER A 231 -18.36 8.90 -5.07
C SER A 231 -18.16 7.43 -4.63
N TYR A 232 -19.00 6.97 -3.72
CA TYR A 232 -18.99 5.58 -3.25
C TYR A 232 -19.07 4.56 -4.39
N GLU A 233 -19.95 4.78 -5.38
CA GLU A 233 -20.12 3.85 -6.49
C GLU A 233 -18.92 3.84 -7.46
N GLU A 234 -18.33 5.00 -7.71
CA GLU A 234 -17.12 5.11 -8.55
C GLU A 234 -15.91 4.41 -7.92
N ILE A 235 -15.72 4.56 -6.60
CA ILE A 235 -14.61 3.90 -5.88
C ILE A 235 -14.73 2.38 -5.94
N LYS A 236 -15.94 1.83 -5.87
CA LYS A 236 -16.16 0.37 -6.00
C LYS A 236 -15.64 -0.19 -7.32
N GLN A 237 -15.62 0.62 -8.38
CA GLN A 237 -15.08 0.24 -9.68
C GLN A 237 -13.55 0.40 -9.76
N LYS A 238 -12.98 1.29 -8.94
CA LYS A 238 -11.54 1.59 -8.91
C LYS A 238 -10.75 0.64 -8.01
N ILE A 239 -11.32 0.28 -6.86
CA ILE A 239 -10.70 -0.68 -5.95
C ILE A 239 -10.75 -2.07 -6.57
N ARG A 240 -9.63 -2.77 -6.58
CA ARG A 240 -9.53 -4.13 -7.11
C ARG A 240 -10.53 -5.06 -6.39
N PRO A 241 -11.29 -5.88 -7.11
CA PRO A 241 -12.42 -6.62 -6.56
C PRO A 241 -12.04 -7.66 -5.49
N TYR A 242 -10.79 -8.06 -5.41
CA TYR A 242 -10.32 -8.96 -4.35
C TYR A 242 -10.07 -8.25 -3.01
N ASN A 243 -10.05 -6.91 -2.95
CA ASN A 243 -9.91 -6.14 -1.70
C ASN A 243 -11.26 -5.97 -1.00
N LEU A 244 -11.89 -7.08 -0.63
CA LEU A 244 -13.22 -7.11 -0.03
C LEU A 244 -13.29 -6.34 1.29
N GLU A 245 -12.26 -6.44 2.12
CA GLU A 245 -12.18 -5.78 3.42
C GLU A 245 -12.19 -4.26 3.26
N LYS A 246 -11.50 -3.72 2.25
CA LYS A 246 -11.48 -2.29 1.94
C LYS A 246 -12.85 -1.80 1.45
N LEU A 247 -13.51 -2.57 0.59
CA LEU A 247 -14.86 -2.27 0.11
C LEU A 247 -15.88 -2.28 1.26
N GLU A 248 -15.75 -3.21 2.21
CA GLU A 248 -16.63 -3.28 3.39
C GLU A 248 -16.42 -2.08 4.33
N ILE A 249 -15.18 -1.63 4.54
CA ILE A 249 -14.90 -0.41 5.31
C ILE A 249 -15.52 0.81 4.62
N LEU A 250 -15.31 0.98 3.33
CA LEU A 250 -15.90 2.08 2.57
C LEU A 250 -17.44 2.10 2.69
N LYS A 251 -18.06 0.92 2.59
CA LYS A 251 -19.51 0.78 2.78
C LYS A 251 -19.96 1.21 4.18
N LYS A 252 -19.25 0.79 5.24
CA LYS A 252 -19.54 1.19 6.63
C LYS A 252 -19.42 2.70 6.80
N VAL A 253 -18.32 3.30 6.33
CA VAL A 253 -18.10 4.75 6.40
C VAL A 253 -19.21 5.49 5.64
N ASN A 254 -19.51 5.10 4.40
CA ASN A 254 -20.56 5.72 3.61
C ASN A 254 -21.94 5.62 4.30
N THR A 255 -22.24 4.48 4.91
CA THR A 255 -23.50 4.29 5.66
C THR A 255 -23.58 5.23 6.87
N VAL A 256 -22.48 5.39 7.60
CA VAL A 256 -22.46 6.28 8.77
C VAL A 256 -22.63 7.74 8.34
N LEU A 257 -21.88 8.19 7.35
CA LEU A 257 -21.95 9.57 6.86
C LEU A 257 -23.33 9.93 6.30
N THR A 258 -24.02 8.99 5.66
CA THR A 258 -25.34 9.25 5.04
C THR A 258 -26.52 9.14 6.03
N ARG A 259 -26.37 8.43 7.14
CA ARG A 259 -27.48 8.10 8.05
C ARG A 259 -27.41 8.75 9.43
N TYR A 260 -26.22 9.15 9.87
CA TYR A 260 -26.01 9.61 11.23
C TYR A 260 -25.40 11.01 11.27
N ARG A 261 -25.62 11.70 12.39
CA ARG A 261 -24.98 12.98 12.67
C ARG A 261 -23.51 12.75 12.98
N ILE A 262 -22.63 13.46 12.29
CA ILE A 262 -21.18 13.46 12.51
C ILE A 262 -20.76 14.74 13.23
N CYS A 263 -19.67 14.66 13.99
CA CYS A 263 -19.06 15.80 14.69
C CYS A 263 -17.57 15.86 14.34
N CYS A 264 -17.14 17.01 13.86
CA CYS A 264 -15.73 17.35 13.61
C CYS A 264 -15.12 17.98 14.86
#